data_4b81a476d2823501934a603eb47f2dd0
#
_entry.id   4b81a476d2823501934a603eb47f2dd0
#
_cell.length_a   1.000
_cell.length_b   1.000
_cell.length_c   1.000
_cell.angle_alpha   90.00
_cell.angle_beta   90.00
_cell.angle_gamma   90.00
#
_symmetry.space_group_name_H-M   'P 1'
#
loop_
_entity.id
_entity.type
_entity.pdbx_description
1 polymer ?
#
loop_
_entity_poly.entity_id
_entity_poly.type
_entity_poly.pdbx_seq_one_letter_code
_entity_poly.pdbx_strand_id
1 'polypeptide(L)'
;MESVARVGPLGVRFWDFAEERFVADGLIVRVGLASGGSRITATAGESGIFTARGLPGLNVIEFGDTAAGYWSTTTTKSYVVEVHDPAGRFLPFSFPARLPARGLFVWTCALSPPSSGLSDGVPLFSAPSRPAASMRGVIRAQLQDAATGGDAAGAVLVATIAGSATVTGIADARGRVAIVMPYPEPSDFPIIGSSPPVVPVGSSLAAYSWPVTLAAQYGRITPYPPYPDLCTTLRQPGATLLGDASGSPLPTQTLRMGVELVVRSVDVATGSALPVLLVRAP
;
A
#
# COMPACT_ATOMS: atom_id res chain seq x y z
N MET A 1 37.98 6.06 -26.99
CA MET A 1 37.15 6.56 -25.89
C MET A 1 36.81 5.35 -25.04
N GLU A 2 37.36 5.26 -23.85
CA GLU A 2 37.08 4.13 -22.94
C GLU A 2 35.79 4.43 -22.22
N SER A 3 34.75 3.56 -22.37
CA SER A 3 33.50 3.70 -21.68
C SER A 3 33.47 2.78 -20.47
N VAL A 4 33.33 3.34 -19.28
CA VAL A 4 33.16 2.56 -18.04
C VAL A 4 31.67 2.40 -17.79
N ALA A 5 31.16 1.16 -17.92
CA ALA A 5 29.80 0.83 -17.55
C ALA A 5 29.71 0.65 -16.01
N ARG A 6 28.81 1.36 -15.35
CA ARG A 6 28.57 1.20 -13.92
C ARG A 6 27.18 0.62 -13.67
N VAL A 7 27.12 -0.52 -13.04
CA VAL A 7 25.87 -1.25 -12.77
C VAL A 7 25.36 -0.94 -11.37
N GLY A 8 24.09 -0.59 -11.25
CA GLY A 8 23.45 -0.44 -9.94
C GLY A 8 23.01 -1.80 -9.38
N PRO A 9 23.49 -2.19 -8.18
CA PRO A 9 23.10 -3.47 -7.56
C PRO A 9 21.63 -3.60 -7.21
N LEU A 10 20.89 -2.49 -7.12
CA LEU A 10 19.45 -2.43 -6.92
C LEU A 10 18.83 -1.44 -7.89
N GLY A 11 17.78 -1.87 -8.59
CA GLY A 11 16.82 -1.03 -9.29
C GLY A 11 15.43 -1.38 -8.81
N VAL A 12 14.67 -0.44 -8.25
CA VAL A 12 13.32 -0.68 -7.72
C VAL A 12 12.34 0.37 -8.22
N ARG A 13 11.10 -0.03 -8.47
CA ARG A 13 9.95 0.84 -8.78
C ARG A 13 8.92 0.76 -7.68
N PHE A 14 8.15 1.84 -7.52
CA PHE A 14 7.07 1.92 -6.54
C PHE A 14 5.75 2.21 -7.25
N TRP A 15 4.71 1.44 -6.89
CA TRP A 15 3.39 1.52 -7.50
C TRP A 15 2.39 2.23 -6.59
N ASP A 16 1.73 3.24 -7.10
CA ASP A 16 0.62 3.94 -6.44
C ASP A 16 -0.72 3.41 -6.96
N PHE A 17 -1.45 2.70 -6.11
CA PHE A 17 -2.77 2.16 -6.45
C PHE A 17 -3.84 3.24 -6.66
N ALA A 18 -3.73 4.38 -5.98
CA ALA A 18 -4.71 5.44 -6.11
C ALA A 18 -4.64 6.13 -7.48
N GLU A 19 -3.44 6.26 -8.01
CA GLU A 19 -3.20 6.92 -9.30
C GLU A 19 -2.92 5.93 -10.44
N GLU A 20 -2.82 4.63 -10.12
CA GLU A 20 -2.53 3.54 -11.07
C GLU A 20 -1.27 3.81 -11.91
N ARG A 21 -0.22 4.30 -11.24
CA ARG A 21 1.05 4.65 -11.90
C ARG A 21 2.26 4.38 -11.01
N PHE A 22 3.43 4.31 -11.65
CA PHE A 22 4.69 4.33 -10.94
C PHE A 22 5.00 5.73 -10.42
N VAL A 23 5.51 5.79 -9.18
CA VAL A 23 5.96 7.03 -8.55
C VAL A 23 7.43 7.24 -8.88
N ALA A 24 7.72 8.32 -9.62
CA ALA A 24 9.06 8.67 -10.07
C ALA A 24 9.77 9.69 -9.17
N ASP A 25 9.03 10.40 -8.31
CA ASP A 25 9.52 11.57 -7.58
C ASP A 25 9.04 11.63 -6.13
N GLY A 26 9.74 12.44 -5.34
CA GLY A 26 9.36 12.80 -3.98
C GLY A 26 9.61 11.72 -2.92
N LEU A 27 10.01 10.50 -3.29
CA LEU A 27 10.35 9.45 -2.34
C LEU A 27 11.82 9.54 -1.93
N ILE A 28 12.09 9.33 -0.65
CA ILE A 28 13.43 9.06 -0.12
C ILE A 28 13.55 7.55 0.09
N VAL A 29 14.43 6.92 -0.68
CA VAL A 29 14.68 5.46 -0.62
C VAL A 29 16.09 5.25 -0.10
N ARG A 30 16.21 4.60 1.06
CA ARG A 30 17.50 4.31 1.71
C ARG A 30 17.75 2.82 1.76
N VAL A 31 18.98 2.40 1.45
CA VAL A 31 19.38 1.01 1.38
C VAL A 31 20.59 0.78 2.28
N GLY A 32 20.54 -0.21 3.14
CA GLY A 32 21.65 -0.59 4.01
C GLY A 32 21.64 -2.08 4.33
N LEU A 33 22.76 -2.59 4.86
CA LEU A 33 22.85 -3.99 5.28
C LEU A 33 21.80 -4.31 6.34
N ALA A 34 21.22 -5.51 6.27
CA ALA A 34 20.27 -5.99 7.27
C ALA A 34 20.91 -6.15 8.67
N SER A 35 22.22 -6.34 8.72
CA SER A 35 22.99 -6.39 9.98
C SER A 35 23.22 -5.01 10.62
N GLY A 36 22.76 -3.92 10.00
CA GLY A 36 22.96 -2.55 10.47
C GLY A 36 24.10 -1.83 9.74
N GLY A 37 24.34 -0.58 10.14
CA GLY A 37 25.37 0.29 9.56
C GLY A 37 24.79 1.46 8.75
N SER A 38 25.66 2.09 7.94
CA SER A 38 25.27 3.24 7.12
C SER A 38 24.27 2.86 6.03
N ARG A 39 23.36 3.78 5.74
CA ARG A 39 22.40 3.67 4.65
C ARG A 39 22.79 4.57 3.49
N ILE A 40 22.65 4.07 2.29
CA ILE A 40 22.87 4.82 1.04
C ILE A 40 21.50 5.24 0.50
N THR A 41 21.38 6.48 0.08
CA THR A 41 20.17 6.97 -0.59
C THR A 41 20.21 6.59 -2.06
N ALA A 42 19.16 5.93 -2.53
CA ALA A 42 18.98 5.61 -3.94
C ALA A 42 18.62 6.86 -4.74
N THR A 43 19.07 6.92 -5.98
CA THR A 43 18.77 8.01 -6.91
C THR A 43 17.62 7.60 -7.84
N ALA A 44 16.63 8.45 -7.98
CA ALA A 44 15.56 8.26 -8.95
C ALA A 44 16.05 8.59 -10.37
N GLY A 45 15.80 7.69 -11.32
CA GLY A 45 15.96 7.97 -12.75
C GLY A 45 14.67 8.52 -13.36
N GLU A 46 14.75 9.09 -14.56
CA GLU A 46 13.58 9.61 -15.32
C GLU A 46 12.50 8.55 -15.55
N SER A 47 12.90 7.28 -15.62
CA SER A 47 11.98 6.14 -15.77
C SER A 47 11.26 5.73 -14.49
N GLY A 48 11.41 6.46 -13.37
CA GLY A 48 10.86 6.10 -12.06
C GLY A 48 11.55 4.91 -11.40
N ILE A 49 12.74 4.53 -11.86
CA ILE A 49 13.56 3.51 -11.23
C ILE A 49 14.47 4.18 -10.20
N PHE A 50 14.37 3.75 -8.95
CA PHE A 50 15.29 4.13 -7.89
C PHE A 50 16.48 3.18 -7.89
N THR A 51 17.68 3.72 -8.11
CA THR A 51 18.91 2.94 -8.20
C THR A 51 19.82 3.25 -7.02
N ALA A 52 20.22 2.23 -6.27
CA ALA A 52 21.22 2.34 -5.22
C ALA A 52 22.60 1.89 -5.75
N ARG A 53 23.61 2.72 -5.48
CA ARG A 53 25.03 2.47 -5.80
C ARG A 53 25.89 2.73 -4.57
N GLY A 54 27.12 2.20 -4.54
CA GLY A 54 28.00 2.35 -3.39
C GLY A 54 27.58 1.53 -2.17
N LEU A 55 26.80 0.46 -2.37
CA LEU A 55 26.30 -0.36 -1.29
C LEU A 55 27.44 -1.11 -0.58
N PRO A 56 27.51 -1.06 0.77
CA PRO A 56 28.57 -1.73 1.53
C PRO A 56 28.67 -3.21 1.17
N GLY A 57 29.87 -3.63 0.74
CA GLY A 57 30.16 -5.00 0.34
C GLY A 57 29.72 -5.40 -1.07
N LEU A 58 29.28 -4.45 -1.91
CA LEU A 58 28.94 -4.66 -3.33
C LEU A 58 29.74 -3.78 -4.28
N ASN A 59 30.73 -3.01 -3.79
CA ASN A 59 31.51 -2.06 -4.60
C ASN A 59 32.21 -2.73 -5.80
N VAL A 60 32.71 -3.96 -5.63
CA VAL A 60 33.39 -4.72 -6.72
C VAL A 60 32.41 -5.03 -7.85
N ILE A 61 31.11 -5.25 -7.52
CA ILE A 61 30.09 -5.65 -8.49
C ILE A 61 29.66 -4.48 -9.37
N GLU A 62 29.72 -3.26 -8.85
CA GLU A 62 29.32 -2.06 -9.60
C GLU A 62 30.20 -1.78 -10.82
N PHE A 63 31.45 -2.27 -10.80
CA PHE A 63 32.42 -2.14 -11.87
C PHE A 63 32.71 -3.47 -12.59
N GLY A 64 31.89 -4.48 -12.33
CA GLY A 64 32.04 -5.81 -12.87
C GLY A 64 31.56 -5.97 -14.31
N ASP A 65 31.75 -7.16 -14.85
CA ASP A 65 31.31 -7.53 -16.18
C ASP A 65 29.77 -7.62 -16.26
N THR A 66 29.21 -7.21 -17.39
CA THR A 66 27.78 -7.36 -17.71
C THR A 66 27.44 -8.75 -18.24
N ALA A 67 28.43 -9.62 -18.44
CA ALA A 67 28.23 -10.99 -18.93
C ALA A 67 27.28 -11.79 -18.03
N ALA A 68 26.42 -12.60 -18.64
CA ALA A 68 25.39 -13.38 -17.91
C ALA A 68 26.01 -14.31 -16.86
N GLY A 69 27.19 -14.89 -17.11
CA GLY A 69 27.89 -15.75 -16.19
C GLY A 69 28.42 -15.08 -14.93
N TYR A 70 28.74 -13.79 -14.98
CA TYR A 70 29.20 -13.02 -13.83
C TYR A 70 28.16 -12.94 -12.71
N TRP A 71 26.89 -12.72 -13.06
CA TRP A 71 25.79 -12.59 -12.12
C TRP A 71 25.37 -13.91 -11.48
N SER A 72 25.53 -15.03 -12.20
CA SER A 72 25.18 -16.36 -11.69
C SER A 72 26.08 -16.86 -10.56
N THR A 73 27.32 -16.34 -10.49
CA THR A 73 28.33 -16.73 -9.49
C THR A 73 28.40 -15.75 -8.30
N THR A 74 27.68 -14.63 -8.38
CA THR A 74 27.75 -13.58 -7.36
C THR A 74 26.96 -13.93 -6.11
N THR A 75 27.62 -13.93 -4.95
CA THR A 75 26.99 -14.15 -3.65
C THR A 75 26.08 -12.97 -3.27
N THR A 76 24.81 -13.24 -3.03
CA THR A 76 23.87 -12.21 -2.57
C THR A 76 24.01 -11.97 -1.06
N LYS A 77 23.79 -10.71 -0.65
CA LYS A 77 23.73 -10.29 0.76
C LYS A 77 22.34 -9.75 1.07
N SER A 78 21.96 -9.79 2.35
CA SER A 78 20.67 -9.26 2.80
C SER A 78 20.78 -7.78 3.14
N TYR A 79 19.91 -6.99 2.56
CA TYR A 79 19.74 -5.55 2.79
C TYR A 79 18.33 -5.24 3.26
N VAL A 80 18.18 -4.06 3.84
CA VAL A 80 16.87 -3.45 4.14
C VAL A 80 16.74 -2.19 3.30
N VAL A 81 15.63 -2.07 2.63
CA VAL A 81 15.24 -0.87 1.89
C VAL A 81 14.19 -0.14 2.71
N GLU A 82 14.46 1.12 3.07
CA GLU A 82 13.53 2.02 3.77
C GLU A 82 12.99 3.03 2.78
N VAL A 83 11.67 3.24 2.83
CA VAL A 83 10.95 4.16 1.96
C VAL A 83 10.23 5.19 2.81
N HIS A 84 10.42 6.45 2.47
CA HIS A 84 9.77 7.59 3.12
C HIS A 84 9.32 8.61 2.08
N ASP A 85 8.11 9.13 2.24
CA ASP A 85 7.58 10.24 1.45
C ASP A 85 7.50 11.50 2.32
N PRO A 86 8.41 12.48 2.14
CA PRO A 86 8.37 13.73 2.91
C PRO A 86 7.10 14.55 2.70
N ALA A 87 6.42 14.37 1.57
CA ALA A 87 5.14 15.02 1.28
C ALA A 87 3.96 14.39 2.03
N GLY A 88 4.16 13.25 2.71
CA GLY A 88 3.12 12.57 3.49
C GLY A 88 1.98 12.00 2.66
N ARG A 89 2.22 11.68 1.38
CA ARG A 89 1.23 10.99 0.51
C ARG A 89 1.12 9.51 0.87
N PHE A 90 2.27 8.91 1.27
CA PHE A 90 2.40 7.49 1.53
C PHE A 90 2.94 7.23 2.94
N LEU A 91 2.56 6.09 3.50
CA LEU A 91 3.10 5.60 4.77
C LEU A 91 4.57 5.23 4.62
N PRO A 92 5.43 5.50 5.62
CA PRO A 92 6.79 4.99 5.65
C PRO A 92 6.80 3.49 5.91
N PHE A 93 7.69 2.77 5.25
CA PHE A 93 7.86 1.33 5.45
C PHE A 93 9.29 0.88 5.10
N SER A 94 9.60 -0.36 5.43
CA SER A 94 10.80 -1.04 4.97
C SER A 94 10.46 -2.40 4.37
N PHE A 95 11.42 -2.97 3.63
CA PHE A 95 11.33 -4.34 3.14
C PHE A 95 12.72 -4.95 2.96
N PRO A 96 12.87 -6.28 3.11
CA PRO A 96 14.11 -6.97 2.86
C PRO A 96 14.39 -7.11 1.37
N ALA A 97 15.67 -6.98 0.98
CA ALA A 97 16.13 -7.22 -0.37
C ALA A 97 17.41 -8.06 -0.37
N ARG A 98 17.48 -9.05 -1.27
CA ARG A 98 18.70 -9.80 -1.53
C ARG A 98 19.42 -9.20 -2.73
N LEU A 99 20.61 -8.64 -2.50
CA LEU A 99 21.35 -7.91 -3.51
C LEU A 99 22.74 -8.55 -3.75
N PRO A 100 23.30 -8.45 -4.97
CA PRO A 100 22.78 -7.68 -6.10
C PRO A 100 21.58 -8.36 -6.76
N ALA A 101 20.66 -7.56 -7.29
CA ALA A 101 19.56 -8.01 -8.14
C ALA A 101 19.87 -7.65 -9.59
N ARG A 102 19.78 -8.63 -10.49
CA ARG A 102 19.91 -8.37 -11.93
C ARG A 102 18.57 -7.86 -12.45
N GLY A 103 18.57 -6.65 -13.00
CA GLY A 103 17.34 -6.01 -13.48
C GLY A 103 16.55 -5.31 -12.37
N LEU A 104 15.25 -5.23 -12.54
CA LEU A 104 14.37 -4.65 -11.54
C LEU A 104 14.15 -5.62 -10.37
N PHE A 105 14.12 -5.06 -9.16
CA PHE A 105 13.75 -5.80 -7.97
C PHE A 105 12.30 -6.27 -8.08
N VAL A 106 12.11 -7.58 -7.98
CA VAL A 106 10.79 -8.20 -8.02
C VAL A 106 10.23 -8.26 -6.60
N TRP A 107 9.07 -7.65 -6.40
CA TRP A 107 8.33 -7.74 -5.14
C TRP A 107 7.82 -9.17 -4.91
N THR A 108 8.18 -9.77 -3.78
CA THR A 108 7.87 -11.17 -3.47
C THR A 108 6.88 -11.37 -2.32
N CYS A 109 6.55 -10.30 -1.58
CA CYS A 109 5.57 -10.39 -0.50
C CYS A 109 4.17 -10.29 -1.10
N ALA A 110 3.49 -11.41 -1.18
CA ALA A 110 2.13 -11.45 -1.71
C ALA A 110 1.17 -10.63 -0.85
N LEU A 111 0.36 -9.81 -1.51
CA LEU A 111 -0.86 -9.27 -0.93
C LEU A 111 -1.87 -10.42 -0.81
N SER A 112 -2.59 -10.50 0.30
CA SER A 112 -3.68 -11.45 0.46
C SER A 112 -4.97 -10.68 0.74
N PRO A 113 -5.95 -10.73 -0.15
CA PRO A 113 -5.95 -11.36 -1.48
C PRO A 113 -5.04 -10.63 -2.48
N PRO A 114 -4.57 -11.30 -3.55
CA PRO A 114 -3.74 -10.66 -4.56
C PRO A 114 -4.52 -9.53 -5.24
N SER A 115 -3.93 -8.33 -5.24
CA SER A 115 -4.49 -7.23 -6.03
C SER A 115 -4.18 -7.45 -7.51
N SER A 116 -5.20 -7.40 -8.35
CA SER A 116 -5.02 -7.42 -9.80
C SER A 116 -4.28 -6.15 -10.23
N GLY A 117 -3.21 -6.30 -11.02
CA GLY A 117 -2.48 -5.18 -11.62
C GLY A 117 -1.13 -4.83 -11.00
N LEU A 118 -0.60 -5.61 -10.04
CA LEU A 118 0.79 -5.48 -9.62
C LEU A 118 1.72 -5.97 -10.75
N SER A 119 2.16 -5.05 -11.58
CA SER A 119 3.34 -5.25 -12.39
C SER A 119 4.56 -4.82 -11.57
N ASP A 120 5.59 -5.62 -11.50
CA ASP A 120 7.01 -5.35 -11.16
C ASP A 120 7.37 -4.22 -10.15
N GLY A 121 6.42 -3.70 -9.36
CA GLY A 121 6.64 -2.60 -8.42
C GLY A 121 6.33 -2.95 -6.97
N VAL A 122 7.02 -2.28 -6.04
CA VAL A 122 6.70 -2.34 -4.61
C VAL A 122 5.47 -1.46 -4.34
N PRO A 123 4.40 -1.99 -3.71
CA PRO A 123 3.19 -1.23 -3.47
C PRO A 123 3.41 -0.09 -2.46
N LEU A 124 2.82 1.07 -2.75
CA LEU A 124 2.73 2.20 -1.83
C LEU A 124 1.32 2.26 -1.23
N PHE A 125 1.25 2.52 0.06
CA PHE A 125 -0.02 2.64 0.79
C PHE A 125 -0.27 4.10 1.16
N SER A 126 -1.48 4.58 0.87
CA SER A 126 -1.86 5.96 1.13
C SER A 126 -1.76 6.30 2.62
N ALA A 127 -1.12 7.42 2.93
CA ALA A 127 -1.15 7.97 4.28
C ALA A 127 -2.57 8.48 4.63
N PRO A 128 -2.98 8.43 5.90
CA PRO A 128 -4.30 8.93 6.31
C PRO A 128 -4.54 10.40 5.99
N SER A 129 -3.48 11.19 5.88
CA SER A 129 -3.53 12.60 5.52
C SER A 129 -3.52 12.86 4.02
N ARG A 130 -3.38 11.83 3.19
CA ARG A 130 -3.33 12.01 1.73
C ARG A 130 -4.62 12.64 1.23
N PRO A 131 -4.56 13.80 0.54
CA PRO A 131 -5.72 14.35 -0.14
C PRO A 131 -6.13 13.42 -1.29
N ALA A 132 -7.43 13.18 -1.43
CA ALA A 132 -7.94 12.48 -2.59
C ALA A 132 -8.07 13.46 -3.77
N ALA A 133 -7.62 13.03 -4.95
CA ALA A 133 -7.96 13.74 -6.18
C ALA A 133 -9.48 13.62 -6.44
N SER A 134 -10.03 14.58 -7.18
CA SER A 134 -11.40 14.48 -7.68
C SER A 134 -11.56 13.16 -8.45
N MET A 135 -12.73 12.53 -8.35
CA MET A 135 -13.04 11.24 -8.99
C MET A 135 -12.28 10.02 -8.40
N ARG A 136 -11.85 10.11 -7.14
CA ARG A 136 -11.33 8.96 -6.38
C ARG A 136 -12.28 8.59 -5.25
N GLY A 137 -12.51 7.29 -5.08
CA GLY A 137 -13.17 6.74 -3.91
C GLY A 137 -12.23 6.78 -2.71
N VAL A 138 -12.75 7.16 -1.55
CA VAL A 138 -11.99 7.24 -0.32
C VAL A 138 -12.70 6.49 0.79
N ILE A 139 -11.99 5.58 1.44
CA ILE A 139 -12.44 4.90 2.66
C ILE A 139 -11.47 5.25 3.77
N ARG A 140 -11.98 5.76 4.89
CA ARG A 140 -11.18 6.07 6.08
C ARG A 140 -11.74 5.40 7.32
N ALA A 141 -10.84 5.04 8.23
CA ALA A 141 -11.19 4.59 9.56
C ALA A 141 -10.08 4.95 10.56
N GLN A 142 -10.47 5.05 11.83
CA GLN A 142 -9.57 5.03 12.98
C GLN A 142 -9.73 3.66 13.64
N LEU A 143 -8.76 2.77 13.49
CA LEU A 143 -8.79 1.42 14.03
C LEU A 143 -8.33 1.41 15.49
N GLN A 144 -9.11 0.78 16.36
CA GLN A 144 -8.80 0.61 17.77
C GLN A 144 -8.90 -0.87 18.16
N ASP A 145 -7.92 -1.38 18.89
CA ASP A 145 -7.94 -2.75 19.43
C ASP A 145 -9.03 -2.86 20.50
N ALA A 146 -10.04 -3.66 20.23
CA ALA A 146 -11.20 -3.84 21.11
C ALA A 146 -10.83 -4.43 22.49
N ALA A 147 -9.71 -5.15 22.60
CA ALA A 147 -9.29 -5.77 23.84
C ALA A 147 -8.48 -4.84 24.74
N THR A 148 -7.69 -3.94 24.14
CA THR A 148 -6.78 -3.06 24.89
C THR A 148 -7.25 -1.61 24.93
N GLY A 149 -8.13 -1.21 24.02
CA GLY A 149 -8.53 0.19 23.83
C GLY A 149 -7.42 1.05 23.20
N GLY A 150 -6.30 0.46 22.81
CA GLY A 150 -5.20 1.16 22.16
C GLY A 150 -5.37 1.26 20.67
N ASP A 151 -4.54 2.10 20.02
CA ASP A 151 -4.52 2.24 18.56
C ASP A 151 -4.07 0.93 17.90
N ALA A 152 -4.79 0.47 16.87
CA ALA A 152 -4.42 -0.72 16.11
C ALA A 152 -3.39 -0.37 15.03
N ALA A 153 -2.20 0.06 15.47
CA ALA A 153 -1.10 0.44 14.59
C ALA A 153 -0.68 -0.71 13.67
N GLY A 154 -0.49 -0.41 12.39
CA GLY A 154 -0.09 -1.39 11.37
C GLY A 154 -1.18 -2.38 10.98
N ALA A 155 -2.40 -2.27 11.49
CA ALA A 155 -3.51 -3.10 11.02
C ALA A 155 -3.73 -2.91 9.52
N VAL A 156 -4.00 -4.00 8.83
CA VAL A 156 -4.29 -4.00 7.39
C VAL A 156 -5.80 -4.02 7.19
N LEU A 157 -6.32 -3.05 6.48
CA LEU A 157 -7.72 -2.98 6.09
C LEU A 157 -7.86 -3.36 4.62
N VAL A 158 -8.69 -4.34 4.33
CA VAL A 158 -8.94 -4.85 2.98
C VAL A 158 -10.37 -4.52 2.60
N ALA A 159 -10.56 -3.77 1.52
CA ALA A 159 -11.87 -3.42 0.99
C ALA A 159 -12.13 -4.18 -0.31
N THR A 160 -13.21 -4.94 -0.34
CA THR A 160 -13.74 -5.60 -1.54
C THR A 160 -14.99 -4.88 -1.98
N ILE A 161 -14.96 -4.34 -3.20
CA ILE A 161 -16.07 -3.59 -3.77
C ILE A 161 -16.71 -4.45 -4.84
N ALA A 162 -18.03 -4.56 -4.82
CA ALA A 162 -18.76 -5.37 -5.80
C ALA A 162 -18.43 -4.88 -7.24
N GLY A 163 -18.04 -5.83 -8.09
CA GLY A 163 -17.67 -5.55 -9.49
C GLY A 163 -16.28 -4.95 -9.69
N SER A 164 -15.44 -4.85 -8.64
CA SER A 164 -14.09 -4.28 -8.74
C SER A 164 -13.04 -5.16 -8.06
N ALA A 165 -11.79 -4.77 -8.23
CA ALA A 165 -10.66 -5.37 -7.54
C ALA A 165 -10.70 -5.09 -6.04
N THR A 166 -10.06 -5.97 -5.27
CA THR A 166 -9.80 -5.75 -3.86
C THR A 166 -8.68 -4.74 -3.67
N VAL A 167 -8.87 -3.78 -2.76
CA VAL A 167 -7.89 -2.74 -2.42
C VAL A 167 -7.52 -2.81 -0.94
N THR A 168 -6.28 -2.48 -0.64
CA THR A 168 -5.70 -2.62 0.70
C THR A 168 -5.17 -1.28 1.21
N GLY A 169 -5.42 -1.00 2.48
CA GLY A 169 -4.80 0.09 3.23
C GLY A 169 -4.10 -0.42 4.48
N ILE A 170 -3.14 0.33 4.99
CA ILE A 170 -2.43 0.03 6.23
C ILE A 170 -2.68 1.19 7.21
N ALA A 171 -2.92 0.86 8.47
CA ALA A 171 -3.07 1.84 9.52
C ALA A 171 -1.71 2.42 9.95
N ASP A 172 -1.65 3.72 10.17
CA ASP A 172 -0.47 4.41 10.70
C ASP A 172 -0.23 4.04 12.20
N ALA A 173 0.79 4.65 12.81
CA ALA A 173 1.12 4.46 14.22
C ALA A 173 -0.02 4.87 15.19
N ARG A 174 -1.02 5.59 14.72
CA ARG A 174 -2.21 6.01 15.47
C ARG A 174 -3.47 5.23 15.08
N GLY A 175 -3.33 4.11 14.39
CA GLY A 175 -4.46 3.31 13.95
C GLY A 175 -5.29 3.93 12.80
N ARG A 176 -4.87 5.07 12.21
CA ARG A 176 -5.61 5.73 11.13
C ARG A 176 -5.26 5.08 9.80
N VAL A 177 -6.27 4.76 9.01
CA VAL A 177 -6.11 4.15 7.68
C VAL A 177 -6.87 4.96 6.64
N ALA A 178 -6.29 5.07 5.44
CA ALA A 178 -6.97 5.56 4.25
C ALA A 178 -6.74 4.59 3.08
N ILE A 179 -7.82 4.25 2.39
CA ILE A 179 -7.79 3.58 1.10
C ILE A 179 -8.28 4.61 0.07
N VAL A 180 -7.40 4.97 -0.86
CA VAL A 180 -7.72 5.86 -1.99
C VAL A 180 -7.61 5.03 -3.26
N MET A 181 -8.63 5.06 -4.10
CA MET A 181 -8.73 4.18 -5.26
C MET A 181 -9.58 4.81 -6.38
N PRO A 182 -9.43 4.40 -7.64
CA PRO A 182 -10.41 4.73 -8.66
C PRO A 182 -11.78 4.14 -8.29
N TYR A 183 -12.86 4.84 -8.69
CA TYR A 183 -14.19 4.26 -8.57
C TYR A 183 -14.32 3.07 -9.51
N PRO A 184 -15.05 2.01 -9.12
CA PRO A 184 -15.43 0.96 -10.05
C PRO A 184 -16.24 1.55 -11.21
N GLU A 185 -16.11 0.92 -12.38
CA GLU A 185 -16.98 1.29 -13.49
C GLU A 185 -18.44 1.04 -13.10
N PRO A 186 -19.33 2.02 -13.29
CA PRO A 186 -20.75 1.78 -13.07
C PRO A 186 -21.24 0.71 -14.04
N SER A 187 -21.98 -0.28 -13.52
CA SER A 187 -22.54 -1.39 -14.32
C SER A 187 -23.45 -0.94 -15.48
N ASP A 188 -23.96 0.27 -15.39
CA ASP A 188 -24.91 0.86 -16.34
C ASP A 188 -24.22 1.79 -17.37
N PHE A 189 -22.89 1.87 -17.39
CA PHE A 189 -22.20 2.59 -18.46
C PHE A 189 -22.33 1.78 -19.76
N PRO A 190 -22.88 2.36 -20.83
CA PRO A 190 -22.99 1.67 -22.09
C PRO A 190 -21.61 1.39 -22.65
N ILE A 191 -21.41 0.18 -23.12
CA ILE A 191 -20.23 -0.22 -23.86
C ILE A 191 -20.09 0.72 -25.06
N ILE A 192 -18.90 1.28 -25.26
CA ILE A 192 -18.57 2.13 -26.43
C ILE A 192 -18.96 1.37 -27.70
N GLY A 193 -19.90 1.94 -28.48
CA GLY A 193 -20.42 1.31 -29.71
C GLY A 193 -21.90 0.94 -29.69
N SER A 194 -22.57 0.97 -28.53
CA SER A 194 -24.04 0.95 -28.46
C SER A 194 -24.61 2.36 -28.71
N SER A 195 -25.84 2.44 -29.23
CA SER A 195 -26.59 3.70 -29.33
C SER A 195 -26.46 4.52 -28.07
N PRO A 196 -26.38 5.88 -28.15
CA PRO A 196 -26.20 6.70 -26.96
C PRO A 196 -27.25 6.29 -25.93
N PRO A 197 -26.84 6.01 -24.68
CA PRO A 197 -27.80 5.64 -23.64
C PRO A 197 -28.73 6.81 -23.47
N VAL A 198 -29.99 6.51 -23.29
CA VAL A 198 -30.93 7.47 -22.72
C VAL A 198 -30.51 7.62 -21.25
N VAL A 199 -29.49 8.43 -21.01
CA VAL A 199 -29.17 8.85 -19.63
C VAL A 199 -30.41 9.61 -19.17
N PRO A 200 -31.10 9.20 -18.12
CA PRO A 200 -32.23 9.98 -17.60
C PRO A 200 -31.71 11.39 -17.33
N VAL A 201 -32.27 12.36 -18.00
CA VAL A 201 -31.93 13.78 -17.81
C VAL A 201 -32.12 14.09 -16.32
N GLY A 202 -31.00 14.33 -15.59
CA GLY A 202 -31.03 14.59 -14.16
C GLY A 202 -30.39 13.54 -13.25
N SER A 203 -29.78 12.46 -13.78
CA SER A 203 -29.00 11.53 -12.96
C SER A 203 -27.77 12.24 -12.40
N SER A 204 -27.81 12.61 -11.13
CA SER A 204 -26.64 13.15 -10.43
C SER A 204 -25.60 12.05 -10.29
N LEU A 205 -24.31 12.35 -10.48
CA LEU A 205 -23.19 11.45 -10.18
C LEU A 205 -23.25 10.92 -8.75
N ALA A 206 -23.86 11.68 -7.82
CA ALA A 206 -24.12 11.27 -6.44
C ALA A 206 -25.10 10.09 -6.29
N ALA A 207 -25.78 9.67 -7.37
CA ALA A 207 -26.65 8.50 -7.37
C ALA A 207 -25.87 7.17 -7.40
N TYR A 208 -24.63 7.19 -7.87
CA TYR A 208 -23.81 5.97 -7.96
C TYR A 208 -23.30 5.55 -6.57
N SER A 209 -23.56 4.29 -6.24
CA SER A 209 -23.11 3.71 -4.98
C SER A 209 -22.75 2.23 -5.16
N TRP A 210 -21.77 1.78 -4.39
CA TRP A 210 -21.26 0.41 -4.43
C TRP A 210 -21.24 -0.19 -3.04
N PRO A 211 -21.72 -1.45 -2.86
CA PRO A 211 -21.52 -2.16 -1.62
C PRO A 211 -20.05 -2.50 -1.42
N VAL A 212 -19.56 -2.28 -0.21
CA VAL A 212 -18.18 -2.51 0.20
C VAL A 212 -18.16 -3.47 1.38
N THR A 213 -17.48 -4.60 1.22
CA THR A 213 -17.16 -5.51 2.32
C THR A 213 -15.75 -5.22 2.81
N LEU A 214 -15.61 -5.08 4.12
CA LEU A 214 -14.32 -4.81 4.76
C LEU A 214 -13.86 -6.03 5.55
N ALA A 215 -12.58 -6.35 5.45
CA ALA A 215 -11.88 -7.34 6.27
C ALA A 215 -10.64 -6.71 6.87
N ALA A 216 -10.12 -7.28 7.96
CA ALA A 216 -8.89 -6.81 8.58
C ALA A 216 -7.90 -7.94 8.83
N GLN A 217 -6.61 -7.57 8.88
CA GLN A 217 -5.54 -8.39 9.40
C GLN A 217 -4.85 -7.56 10.50
N TYR A 218 -4.67 -8.16 11.68
CA TYR A 218 -4.09 -7.44 12.82
C TYR A 218 -3.43 -8.38 13.82
N GLY A 219 -2.17 -8.12 14.12
CA GLY A 219 -1.35 -8.91 15.06
C GLY A 219 -0.47 -7.98 15.91
N ARG A 220 -1.02 -7.17 16.74
CA ARG A 220 -0.39 -6.26 17.71
C ARG A 220 1.13 -6.10 17.60
N ILE A 221 1.61 -5.18 16.77
CA ILE A 221 3.03 -4.85 16.65
C ILE A 221 3.39 -3.83 17.75
N THR A 222 4.17 -4.25 18.73
CA THR A 222 4.54 -3.39 19.86
C THR A 222 6.03 -3.56 20.20
N PRO A 223 6.85 -2.47 20.21
CA PRO A 223 6.51 -1.12 19.75
C PRO A 223 6.37 -1.04 18.22
N TYR A 224 5.52 -0.14 17.75
CA TYR A 224 5.36 0.08 16.31
C TYR A 224 6.58 0.84 15.76
N PRO A 225 7.34 0.28 14.82
CA PRO A 225 8.58 0.89 14.34
C PRO A 225 8.30 2.05 13.37
N PRO A 226 9.22 3.03 13.24
CA PRO A 226 9.06 4.15 12.30
C PRO A 226 9.06 3.70 10.83
N TYR A 227 9.70 2.57 10.52
CA TYR A 227 9.69 1.92 9.21
C TYR A 227 9.30 0.45 9.40
N PRO A 228 8.00 0.14 9.52
CA PRO A 228 7.55 -1.24 9.70
C PRO A 228 7.92 -2.08 8.48
N ASP A 229 8.28 -3.34 8.73
CA ASP A 229 8.52 -4.29 7.64
C ASP A 229 7.21 -4.59 6.92
N LEU A 230 7.15 -4.23 5.65
CA LEU A 230 5.93 -4.34 4.85
C LEU A 230 5.49 -5.79 4.65
N CYS A 231 6.43 -6.72 4.52
CA CYS A 231 6.11 -8.13 4.37
C CYS A 231 5.48 -8.72 5.64
N THR A 232 6.01 -8.36 6.80
CA THR A 232 5.47 -8.76 8.10
C THR A 232 4.09 -8.13 8.31
N THR A 233 3.94 -6.85 7.98
CA THR A 233 2.67 -6.13 8.11
C THR A 233 1.57 -6.77 7.25
N LEU A 234 1.87 -7.13 6.00
CA LEU A 234 0.89 -7.71 5.07
C LEU A 234 0.58 -9.20 5.34
N ARG A 235 1.33 -9.86 6.23
CA ARG A 235 1.13 -11.27 6.61
C ARG A 235 0.53 -11.45 8.00
N GLN A 236 0.01 -10.38 8.59
CA GLN A 236 -0.65 -10.46 9.89
C GLN A 236 -1.85 -11.42 9.82
N PRO A 237 -2.22 -12.06 10.94
CA PRO A 237 -3.37 -12.95 10.98
C PRO A 237 -4.67 -12.18 10.71
N GLY A 238 -5.67 -12.89 10.19
CA GLY A 238 -7.02 -12.34 10.02
C GLY A 238 -7.60 -11.87 11.35
N ALA A 239 -8.28 -10.73 11.34
CA ALA A 239 -8.89 -10.12 12.51
C ALA A 239 -10.36 -9.80 12.23
N THR A 240 -11.16 -9.66 13.29
CA THR A 240 -12.58 -9.34 13.16
C THR A 240 -12.81 -7.85 13.31
N LEU A 241 -13.44 -7.22 12.31
CA LEU A 241 -13.98 -5.87 12.41
C LEU A 241 -15.35 -5.92 13.12
N LEU A 242 -15.51 -5.10 14.12
CA LEU A 242 -16.73 -5.08 14.93
C LEU A 242 -17.63 -3.91 14.50
N GLY A 243 -18.89 -4.22 14.24
CA GLY A 243 -19.92 -3.23 13.93
C GLY A 243 -20.33 -2.44 15.17
N ASP A 244 -20.17 -3.05 16.33
CA ASP A 244 -20.55 -2.44 17.61
C ASP A 244 -19.65 -2.92 18.77
N ALA A 245 -19.82 -2.28 19.93
CA ALA A 245 -19.08 -2.62 21.15
C ALA A 245 -19.50 -3.97 21.77
N SER A 246 -20.65 -4.55 21.38
CA SER A 246 -21.10 -5.87 21.84
C SER A 246 -20.39 -7.02 21.13
N GLY A 247 -19.73 -6.73 20.02
CA GLY A 247 -18.95 -7.70 19.27
C GLY A 247 -19.62 -8.22 18.00
N SER A 248 -20.69 -7.63 17.56
CA SER A 248 -21.34 -7.95 16.28
C SER A 248 -20.38 -7.63 15.12
N PRO A 249 -20.33 -8.46 14.07
CA PRO A 249 -19.46 -8.20 12.92
C PRO A 249 -19.88 -6.92 12.20
N LEU A 250 -18.91 -6.23 11.59
CA LEU A 250 -19.17 -5.04 10.78
C LEU A 250 -20.03 -5.40 9.57
N PRO A 251 -21.19 -4.74 9.36
CA PRO A 251 -22.02 -4.98 8.18
C PRO A 251 -21.36 -4.42 6.91
N THR A 252 -21.87 -4.85 5.75
CA THR A 252 -21.51 -4.26 4.46
C THR A 252 -21.76 -2.76 4.47
N GLN A 253 -20.78 -2.00 4.00
CA GLN A 253 -20.82 -0.54 3.92
C GLN A 253 -21.26 -0.10 2.52
N THR A 254 -21.53 1.19 2.35
CA THR A 254 -21.89 1.76 1.04
C THR A 254 -20.95 2.90 0.70
N LEU A 255 -20.14 2.72 -0.35
CA LEU A 255 -19.34 3.79 -0.94
C LEU A 255 -20.21 4.55 -1.94
N ARG A 256 -20.28 5.87 -1.83
CA ARG A 256 -21.00 6.75 -2.76
C ARG A 256 -20.03 7.60 -3.55
N MET A 257 -20.35 7.83 -4.82
CA MET A 257 -19.52 8.70 -5.66
C MET A 257 -19.46 10.13 -5.12
N GLY A 258 -18.26 10.67 -5.03
CA GLY A 258 -18.02 12.03 -4.51
C GLY A 258 -18.12 12.17 -2.99
N VAL A 259 -18.38 11.08 -2.25
CA VAL A 259 -18.51 11.10 -0.79
C VAL A 259 -17.50 10.16 -0.17
N GLU A 260 -16.72 10.65 0.79
CA GLU A 260 -15.81 9.85 1.58
C GLU A 260 -16.58 8.87 2.48
N LEU A 261 -16.23 7.60 2.46
CA LEU A 261 -16.77 6.60 3.37
C LEU A 261 -15.94 6.56 4.66
N VAL A 262 -16.49 7.11 5.74
CA VAL A 262 -15.88 7.03 7.08
C VAL A 262 -16.53 5.86 7.83
N VAL A 263 -15.71 4.81 8.07
CA VAL A 263 -16.20 3.58 8.72
C VAL A 263 -15.97 3.65 10.22
N ARG A 264 -17.02 3.33 11.00
CA ARG A 264 -17.02 3.40 12.46
C ARG A 264 -17.85 2.28 13.05
N SER A 265 -17.52 1.88 14.27
CA SER A 265 -18.41 1.05 15.08
C SER A 265 -19.53 1.90 15.72
N VAL A 266 -20.56 1.24 16.23
CA VAL A 266 -21.72 1.89 16.86
C VAL A 266 -21.73 1.54 18.35
N ASP A 267 -22.10 2.51 19.17
CA ASP A 267 -22.43 2.27 20.58
C ASP A 267 -23.83 1.65 20.66
N VAL A 268 -23.93 0.45 21.22
CA VAL A 268 -25.19 -0.30 21.30
C VAL A 268 -26.22 0.40 22.17
N ALA A 269 -25.79 1.08 23.24
CA ALA A 269 -26.70 1.71 24.19
C ALA A 269 -27.36 2.98 23.63
N THR A 270 -26.59 3.74 22.83
CA THR A 270 -27.06 5.03 22.31
C THR A 270 -27.42 5.00 20.82
N GLY A 271 -27.00 3.95 20.09
CA GLY A 271 -27.11 3.88 18.63
C GLY A 271 -26.19 4.87 17.90
N SER A 272 -25.31 5.57 18.63
CA SER A 272 -24.43 6.60 18.07
C SER A 272 -23.17 5.99 17.49
N ALA A 273 -22.64 6.59 16.41
CA ALA A 273 -21.34 6.19 15.86
C ALA A 273 -20.22 6.50 16.86
N LEU A 274 -19.38 5.51 17.14
CA LEU A 274 -18.13 5.72 17.88
C LEU A 274 -17.13 6.53 17.02
N PRO A 275 -16.15 7.20 17.63
CA PRO A 275 -15.09 7.87 16.86
C PRO A 275 -14.16 6.88 16.14
N VAL A 276 -14.23 5.59 16.48
CA VAL A 276 -13.33 4.52 16.06
C VAL A 276 -14.06 3.34 15.43
N LEU A 277 -13.33 2.56 14.65
CA LEU A 277 -13.72 1.22 14.19
C LEU A 277 -12.97 0.19 15.04
N LEU A 278 -13.71 -0.63 15.77
CA LEU A 278 -13.14 -1.64 16.65
C LEU A 278 -12.62 -2.83 15.84
N VAL A 279 -11.43 -3.29 16.17
CA VAL A 279 -10.83 -4.50 15.61
C VAL A 279 -10.43 -5.46 16.73
N ARG A 280 -10.75 -6.73 16.56
CA ARG A 280 -10.37 -7.80 17.50
C ARG A 280 -9.33 -8.70 16.83
N ALA A 281 -8.13 -8.78 17.40
CA ALA A 281 -7.14 -9.78 17.03
C ALA A 281 -7.67 -11.20 17.25
N PRO A 282 -7.15 -12.20 16.54
CA PRO A 282 -7.54 -13.61 16.70
C PRO A 282 -7.24 -14.17 18.08
#